data_8c724d2beb41a2497c3b214df2a50f92
#
_entry.id   8c724d2beb41a2497c3b214df2a50f92
#
_cell.length_a   1.000
_cell.length_b   1.000
_cell.length_c   1.000
_cell.angle_alpha   90.00
_cell.angle_beta   90.00
_cell.angle_gamma   90.00
#
_symmetry.space_group_name_H-M   'P 1'
#
loop_
_entity.id
_entity.type
_entity.pdbx_description
1 polymer ?
#
loop_
_entity_poly.entity_id
_entity_poly.type
_entity_poly.pdbx_seq_one_letter_code
_entity_poly.pdbx_strand_id
1 'polypeptide(L)'
;LAKVTQHPVDAVMIGSNVAGQANEILKYGVDRVFVYDYPEFDEFKIDIFTNAFEDFVKKVKPSVVMVGATNLGRTLAPRVAARFRTGLTADCTVLEMKANTDLVQIRPAFGGNIMARIVTPNHRPQFCTVRYKIFSTPELVGKPAGKIVQMELPASGRTSAIAILKRVKKPKEIDISEAEVIVAVGRGLKSRDDIPVIKKLAEYLGAQLACTRPLIECGWFDARHQIG
;
A
#
# COMPACT_ATOMS: atom_id res chain seq x y z
N LEU A 1 15.23 9.14 -3.09
CA LEU A 1 14.73 10.23 -2.21
C LEU A 1 15.76 10.54 -1.11
N ALA A 2 16.12 9.58 -0.27
CA ALA A 2 17.05 9.78 0.86
C ALA A 2 18.42 10.31 0.43
N LYS A 3 18.94 9.91 -0.72
CA LYS A 3 20.23 10.42 -1.25
C LYS A 3 20.26 11.94 -1.47
N VAL A 4 19.11 12.56 -1.73
CA VAL A 4 18.99 14.01 -1.95
C VAL A 4 19.18 14.80 -0.65
N THR A 5 18.66 14.26 0.44
CA THR A 5 18.65 14.93 1.77
C THR A 5 19.67 14.36 2.75
N GLN A 6 20.31 13.23 2.39
CA GLN A 6 21.21 12.46 3.27
C GLN A 6 20.55 12.03 4.60
N HIS A 7 19.23 11.89 4.62
CA HIS A 7 18.49 11.42 5.77
C HIS A 7 18.48 9.87 5.82
N PRO A 8 18.41 9.29 7.04
CA PRO A 8 18.30 7.85 7.18
C PRO A 8 16.98 7.33 6.59
N VAL A 9 17.02 6.09 6.13
CA VAL A 9 15.85 5.32 5.69
C VAL A 9 15.48 4.36 6.80
N ASP A 10 14.35 4.62 7.44
CA ASP A 10 13.82 3.83 8.52
C ASP A 10 12.63 3.00 8.05
N ALA A 11 12.48 1.80 8.58
CA ALA A 11 11.27 1.00 8.43
C ALA A 11 10.59 0.79 9.79
N VAL A 12 9.27 0.66 9.79
CA VAL A 12 8.50 0.27 10.97
C VAL A 12 7.73 -1.01 10.67
N MET A 13 7.85 -1.98 11.57
CA MET A 13 7.10 -3.24 11.55
C MET A 13 6.19 -3.30 12.76
N ILE A 14 4.93 -3.63 12.53
CA ILE A 14 3.92 -3.77 13.58
C ILE A 14 3.22 -5.11 13.31
N GLY A 15 3.32 -6.04 14.25
CA GLY A 15 2.74 -7.36 14.08
C GLY A 15 2.97 -8.27 15.29
N SER A 16 2.62 -9.54 15.12
CA SER A 16 2.89 -10.60 16.08
C SER A 16 3.89 -11.58 15.47
N ASN A 17 4.94 -11.93 16.22
CA ASN A 17 6.04 -12.80 15.77
C ASN A 17 6.74 -12.28 14.49
N VAL A 18 6.90 -10.97 14.37
CA VAL A 18 7.49 -10.32 13.18
C VAL A 18 8.98 -9.99 13.34
N ALA A 19 9.52 -10.07 14.52
CA ALA A 19 10.93 -9.70 14.80
C ALA A 19 11.93 -10.43 13.89
N GLY A 20 11.70 -11.71 13.59
CA GLY A 20 12.55 -12.49 12.68
C GLY A 20 12.58 -11.95 11.25
N GLN A 21 11.50 -11.32 10.80
CA GLN A 21 11.38 -10.76 9.45
C GLN A 21 12.11 -9.42 9.29
N ALA A 22 12.47 -8.76 10.39
CA ALA A 22 13.18 -7.48 10.35
C ALA A 22 14.54 -7.58 9.65
N ASN A 23 15.22 -8.73 9.77
CA ASN A 23 16.48 -9.00 9.06
C ASN A 23 16.32 -8.98 7.53
N GLU A 24 15.18 -9.42 7.01
CA GLU A 24 14.92 -9.39 5.57
C GLU A 24 14.82 -7.94 5.06
N ILE A 25 14.23 -7.05 5.85
CA ILE A 25 14.11 -5.63 5.50
C ILE A 25 15.49 -4.96 5.46
N LEU A 26 16.39 -5.31 6.37
CA LEU A 26 17.75 -4.75 6.39
C LEU A 26 18.53 -5.06 5.10
N LYS A 27 18.23 -6.16 4.43
CA LYS A 27 18.88 -6.53 3.15
C LYS A 27 18.63 -5.51 2.03
N TYR A 28 17.64 -4.64 2.17
CA TYR A 28 17.34 -3.56 1.22
C TYR A 28 18.05 -2.24 1.54
N GLY A 29 19.03 -2.23 2.44
CA GLY A 29 19.83 -1.07 2.77
C GLY A 29 19.10 -0.05 3.65
N VAL A 30 18.17 -0.52 4.48
CA VAL A 30 17.48 0.29 5.48
C VAL A 30 18.40 0.50 6.67
N ASP A 31 18.47 1.72 7.21
CA ASP A 31 19.35 2.09 8.32
C ASP A 31 18.84 1.56 9.66
N ARG A 32 17.53 1.61 9.89
CA ARG A 32 16.91 1.13 11.12
C ARG A 32 15.56 0.47 10.83
N VAL A 33 15.29 -0.64 11.50
CA VAL A 33 13.98 -1.29 11.51
C VAL A 33 13.41 -1.23 12.92
N PHE A 34 12.36 -0.44 13.12
CA PHE A 34 11.65 -0.31 14.39
C PHE A 34 10.57 -1.37 14.46
N VAL A 35 10.56 -2.19 15.51
CA VAL A 35 9.70 -3.37 15.61
C VAL A 35 8.77 -3.26 16.82
N TYR A 36 7.47 -3.28 16.58
CA TYR A 36 6.43 -3.48 17.58
C TYR A 36 5.93 -4.92 17.44
N ASP A 37 6.46 -5.82 18.24
CA ASP A 37 6.14 -7.26 18.19
C ASP A 37 5.36 -7.66 19.45
N TYR A 38 4.03 -7.74 19.32
CA TYR A 38 3.15 -8.06 20.42
C TYR A 38 2.01 -8.98 19.95
N PRO A 39 1.54 -9.93 20.79
CA PRO A 39 0.45 -10.84 20.44
C PRO A 39 -0.84 -10.12 20.02
N GLU A 40 -1.12 -8.92 20.54
CA GLU A 40 -2.32 -8.15 20.23
C GLU A 40 -2.38 -7.68 18.77
N PHE A 41 -1.23 -7.69 18.07
CA PHE A 41 -1.11 -7.34 16.65
C PHE A 41 -1.22 -8.55 15.70
N ASP A 42 -1.63 -9.73 16.20
CA ASP A 42 -1.84 -10.91 15.35
C ASP A 42 -2.90 -10.66 14.27
N GLU A 43 -3.93 -9.88 14.61
CA GLU A 43 -4.95 -9.45 13.68
C GLU A 43 -4.96 -7.93 13.53
N PHE A 44 -5.18 -7.46 12.29
CA PHE A 44 -5.26 -6.04 12.01
C PHE A 44 -6.51 -5.41 12.65
N LYS A 45 -6.29 -4.63 13.69
CA LYS A 45 -7.29 -3.76 14.33
C LYS A 45 -6.80 -2.33 14.22
N ILE A 46 -7.55 -1.53 13.49
CA ILE A 46 -7.11 -0.19 13.06
C ILE A 46 -6.73 0.74 14.23
N ASP A 47 -7.37 0.61 15.37
CA ASP A 47 -7.13 1.45 16.54
C ASP A 47 -5.73 1.21 17.14
N ILE A 48 -5.38 -0.05 17.46
CA ILE A 48 -4.09 -0.37 18.07
C ILE A 48 -2.93 -0.22 17.08
N PHE A 49 -3.12 -0.55 15.79
CA PHE A 49 -2.10 -0.28 14.77
C PHE A 49 -1.87 1.22 14.59
N THR A 50 -2.93 2.04 14.68
CA THR A 50 -2.79 3.50 14.66
C THR A 50 -2.02 4.00 15.88
N ASN A 51 -2.26 3.44 17.07
CA ASN A 51 -1.56 3.80 18.30
C ASN A 51 -0.06 3.49 18.21
N ALA A 52 0.30 2.30 17.71
CA ALA A 52 1.69 1.92 17.52
C ALA A 52 2.40 2.83 16.50
N PHE A 53 1.73 3.11 15.38
CA PHE A 53 2.30 3.98 14.37
C PHE A 53 2.41 5.44 14.84
N GLU A 54 1.45 5.93 15.60
CA GLU A 54 1.51 7.25 16.24
C GLU A 54 2.68 7.34 17.22
N ASP A 55 2.90 6.32 18.06
CA ASP A 55 4.03 6.24 18.99
C ASP A 55 5.36 6.28 18.23
N PHE A 56 5.47 5.51 17.14
CA PHE A 56 6.63 5.56 16.25
C PHE A 56 6.90 6.97 15.71
N VAL A 57 5.89 7.61 15.14
CA VAL A 57 6.05 8.97 14.58
C VAL A 57 6.42 9.98 15.65
N LYS A 58 5.88 9.89 16.86
CA LYS A 58 6.22 10.78 17.98
C LYS A 58 7.66 10.61 18.45
N LYS A 59 8.16 9.37 18.50
CA LYS A 59 9.52 9.05 18.99
C LYS A 59 10.59 9.33 17.93
N VAL A 60 10.35 8.97 16.69
CA VAL A 60 11.33 9.03 15.60
C VAL A 60 11.28 10.37 14.85
N LYS A 61 10.11 11.01 14.80
CA LYS A 61 9.86 12.29 14.11
C LYS A 61 10.33 12.29 12.65
N PRO A 62 9.87 11.32 11.83
CA PRO A 62 10.25 11.27 10.43
C PRO A 62 9.76 12.51 9.68
N SER A 63 10.51 12.99 8.70
CA SER A 63 10.07 14.10 7.82
C SER A 63 9.06 13.63 6.76
N VAL A 64 9.18 12.37 6.34
CA VAL A 64 8.34 11.73 5.33
C VAL A 64 7.93 10.35 5.81
N VAL A 65 6.68 9.97 5.58
CA VAL A 65 6.15 8.63 5.82
C VAL A 65 5.52 8.10 4.53
N MET A 66 6.06 6.99 4.05
CA MET A 66 5.55 6.29 2.89
C MET A 66 4.91 4.97 3.31
N VAL A 67 3.70 4.71 2.85
CA VAL A 67 2.96 3.49 3.16
C VAL A 67 2.52 2.83 1.86
N GLY A 68 2.67 1.51 1.74
CA GLY A 68 2.17 0.78 0.57
C GLY A 68 0.65 0.92 0.44
N ALA A 69 0.15 1.20 -0.78
CA ALA A 69 -1.28 1.37 -1.05
C ALA A 69 -2.05 0.04 -1.08
N THR A 70 -1.73 -0.86 -0.14
CA THR A 70 -2.52 -2.07 0.14
C THR A 70 -3.83 -1.71 0.85
N ASN A 71 -4.76 -2.64 0.96
CA ASN A 71 -6.01 -2.41 1.71
C ASN A 71 -5.75 -1.94 3.15
N LEU A 72 -4.76 -2.53 3.83
CA LEU A 72 -4.36 -2.13 5.18
C LEU A 72 -3.72 -0.75 5.19
N GLY A 73 -2.79 -0.48 4.28
CA GLY A 73 -2.10 0.80 4.21
C GLY A 73 -3.03 1.97 3.87
N ARG A 74 -3.99 1.76 2.95
CA ARG A 74 -5.03 2.75 2.61
C ARG A 74 -6.00 3.03 3.76
N THR A 75 -6.13 2.09 4.70
CA THR A 75 -6.95 2.28 5.91
C THR A 75 -6.14 2.95 7.03
N LEU A 76 -4.89 2.55 7.23
CA LEU A 76 -4.04 3.01 8.34
C LEU A 76 -3.47 4.42 8.10
N ALA A 77 -2.87 4.67 6.94
CA ALA A 77 -2.14 5.90 6.68
C ALA A 77 -2.97 7.18 6.84
N PRO A 78 -4.23 7.28 6.31
CA PRO A 78 -5.05 8.46 6.49
C PRO A 78 -5.41 8.71 7.95
N ARG A 79 -5.65 7.65 8.72
CA ARG A 79 -5.99 7.76 10.13
C ARG A 79 -4.82 8.28 10.95
N VAL A 80 -3.60 7.82 10.67
CA VAL A 80 -2.39 8.35 11.32
C VAL A 80 -2.13 9.79 10.90
N ALA A 81 -2.20 10.12 9.60
CA ALA A 81 -2.03 11.48 9.11
C ALA A 81 -2.99 12.48 9.76
N ALA A 82 -4.27 12.09 9.92
CA ALA A 82 -5.28 12.90 10.60
C ALA A 82 -4.92 13.18 12.07
N ARG A 83 -4.36 12.21 12.81
CA ARG A 83 -3.89 12.43 14.19
C ARG A 83 -2.77 13.48 14.29
N PHE A 84 -1.93 13.57 13.26
CA PHE A 84 -0.87 14.57 13.17
C PHE A 84 -1.33 15.87 12.46
N ARG A 85 -2.61 15.96 12.07
CA ARG A 85 -3.17 17.11 11.34
C ARG A 85 -2.34 17.50 10.14
N THR A 86 -1.85 16.51 9.39
CA THR A 86 -1.02 16.70 8.21
C THR A 86 -1.70 16.15 6.95
N GLY A 87 -1.22 16.61 5.78
CA GLY A 87 -1.73 16.14 4.49
C GLY A 87 -1.24 14.74 4.16
N LEU A 88 -2.09 13.99 3.44
CA LEU A 88 -1.75 12.70 2.84
C LEU A 88 -2.16 12.69 1.37
N THR A 89 -1.24 12.30 0.50
CA THR A 89 -1.53 12.03 -0.91
C THR A 89 -1.64 10.53 -1.12
N ALA A 90 -2.82 10.10 -1.58
CA ALA A 90 -3.07 8.66 -1.79
C ALA A 90 -2.62 8.21 -3.18
N ASP A 91 -2.08 6.97 -3.24
CA ASP A 91 -1.88 6.21 -4.46
C ASP A 91 -0.90 6.86 -5.45
N CYS A 92 0.21 7.38 -4.90
CA CYS A 92 1.26 8.05 -5.68
C CYS A 92 1.94 7.08 -6.64
N THR A 93 2.26 7.59 -7.83
CA THR A 93 2.96 6.86 -8.89
C THR A 93 4.36 7.43 -9.17
N VAL A 94 4.62 8.69 -8.78
CA VAL A 94 5.95 9.32 -8.85
C VAL A 94 6.18 10.11 -7.57
N LEU A 95 7.40 10.07 -7.07
CA LEU A 95 7.85 10.80 -5.89
C LEU A 95 9.17 11.50 -6.20
N GLU A 96 9.28 12.78 -5.87
CA GLU A 96 10.50 13.57 -6.00
C GLU A 96 10.81 14.25 -4.67
N MET A 97 12.08 14.32 -4.29
CA MET A 97 12.51 14.99 -3.09
C MET A 97 13.24 16.29 -3.44
N LYS A 98 12.81 17.41 -2.87
CA LYS A 98 13.52 18.68 -2.97
C LYS A 98 14.62 18.78 -1.91
N ALA A 99 15.61 19.63 -2.14
CA ALA A 99 16.70 19.88 -1.23
C ALA A 99 16.23 20.43 0.15
N ASN A 100 15.10 21.14 0.17
CA ASN A 100 14.46 21.64 1.40
C ASN A 100 13.62 20.58 2.14
N THR A 101 13.74 19.30 1.80
CA THR A 101 12.99 18.17 2.35
C THR A 101 11.50 18.11 2.02
N ASP A 102 11.01 18.93 1.09
CA ASP A 102 9.65 18.82 0.60
C ASP A 102 9.54 17.62 -0.34
N LEU A 103 8.59 16.74 -0.05
CA LEU A 103 8.22 15.64 -0.90
C LEU A 103 7.20 16.10 -1.94
N VAL A 104 7.57 16.02 -3.20
CA VAL A 104 6.64 16.20 -4.32
C VAL A 104 5.99 14.86 -4.62
N GLN A 105 4.69 14.83 -4.48
CA GLN A 105 3.86 13.63 -4.57
C GLN A 105 3.02 13.72 -5.84
N ILE A 106 3.21 12.80 -6.78
CA ILE A 106 2.55 12.85 -8.08
C ILE A 106 1.66 11.64 -8.23
N ARG A 107 0.42 11.90 -8.61
CA ARG A 107 -0.57 10.85 -8.84
C ARG A 107 -1.47 11.17 -10.03
N PRO A 108 -1.98 10.16 -10.74
CA PRO A 108 -3.02 10.37 -11.73
C PRO A 108 -4.33 10.80 -11.03
N ALA A 109 -5.05 11.69 -11.68
CA ALA A 109 -6.37 12.19 -11.28
C ALA A 109 -7.30 12.20 -12.50
N PHE A 110 -8.60 12.32 -12.26
CA PHE A 110 -9.64 12.37 -13.30
C PHE A 110 -9.52 11.26 -14.36
N GLY A 111 -9.46 10.00 -13.89
CA GLY A 111 -9.34 8.85 -14.79
C GLY A 111 -7.97 8.72 -15.49
N GLY A 112 -6.93 9.40 -14.97
CA GLY A 112 -5.58 9.34 -15.52
C GLY A 112 -5.25 10.44 -16.55
N ASN A 113 -6.19 11.30 -16.87
CA ASN A 113 -6.00 12.37 -17.86
C ASN A 113 -5.14 13.53 -17.34
N ILE A 114 -5.00 13.65 -16.02
CA ILE A 114 -4.23 14.72 -15.37
C ILE A 114 -3.29 14.08 -14.34
N MET A 115 -2.05 14.60 -14.28
CA MET A 115 -1.10 14.26 -13.23
C MET A 115 -1.08 15.37 -12.18
N ALA A 116 -1.67 15.11 -11.01
CA ALA A 116 -1.66 16.05 -9.90
C ALA A 116 -0.30 16.02 -9.20
N ARG A 117 0.31 17.19 -9.04
CA ARG A 117 1.58 17.44 -8.34
C ARG A 117 1.28 18.10 -7.01
N ILE A 118 1.49 17.42 -5.90
CA ILE A 118 1.04 17.81 -4.56
C ILE A 118 2.25 17.93 -3.64
N VAL A 119 2.28 18.95 -2.79
CA VAL A 119 3.27 19.17 -1.74
C VAL A 119 2.58 19.55 -0.44
N THR A 120 3.20 19.20 0.69
CA THR A 120 2.74 19.59 2.04
C THR A 120 3.87 20.36 2.75
N PRO A 121 4.10 21.65 2.41
CA PRO A 121 5.29 22.37 2.82
C PRO A 121 5.31 22.70 4.33
N ASN A 122 4.15 22.95 4.95
CA ASN A 122 4.04 23.50 6.28
C ASN A 122 3.76 22.48 7.38
N HIS A 123 3.63 21.19 7.04
CA HIS A 123 3.32 20.13 8.01
C HIS A 123 4.28 18.95 7.88
N ARG A 124 4.57 18.34 9.02
CA ARG A 124 5.40 17.12 9.10
C ARG A 124 4.73 16.11 10.04
N PRO A 125 4.94 14.81 9.82
CA PRO A 125 5.54 14.25 8.60
C PRO A 125 4.65 14.44 7.36
N GLN A 126 5.26 14.42 6.17
CA GLN A 126 4.54 14.39 4.90
C GLN A 126 4.14 12.95 4.60
N PHE A 127 2.85 12.67 4.48
CA PHE A 127 2.37 11.31 4.23
C PHE A 127 2.03 11.08 2.77
N CYS A 128 2.37 9.89 2.27
CA CYS A 128 1.81 9.37 1.03
C CYS A 128 1.54 7.87 1.12
N THR A 129 0.56 7.40 0.36
CA THR A 129 0.51 5.99 0.01
C THR A 129 1.06 5.79 -1.40
N VAL A 130 1.79 4.68 -1.58
CA VAL A 130 2.56 4.39 -2.79
C VAL A 130 1.90 3.22 -3.51
N ARG A 131 1.55 3.41 -4.77
CA ARG A 131 0.93 2.36 -5.58
C ARG A 131 1.93 1.21 -5.76
N TYR A 132 1.48 -0.02 -5.50
CA TYR A 132 2.33 -1.20 -5.66
C TYR A 132 2.62 -1.48 -7.14
N LYS A 133 3.71 -2.21 -7.42
CA LYS A 133 4.20 -2.56 -8.78
C LYS A 133 4.56 -1.35 -9.67
N ILE A 134 4.55 -0.12 -9.17
CA ILE A 134 4.95 1.07 -9.94
C ILE A 134 6.43 1.40 -9.75
N PHE A 135 6.93 1.19 -8.54
CA PHE A 135 8.34 1.44 -8.20
C PHE A 135 9.15 0.15 -8.30
N SER A 136 10.37 0.27 -8.82
CA SER A 136 11.30 -0.87 -8.87
C SER A 136 11.67 -1.31 -7.46
N THR A 137 11.81 -2.61 -7.28
CA THR A 137 12.40 -3.16 -6.05
C THR A 137 13.89 -2.79 -6.02
N PRO A 138 14.41 -2.23 -4.92
CA PRO A 138 15.83 -1.95 -4.79
C PRO A 138 16.65 -3.24 -4.81
N GLU A 139 17.90 -3.15 -5.25
CA GLU A 139 18.85 -4.26 -5.17
C GLU A 139 19.19 -4.57 -3.71
N LEU A 140 19.45 -5.85 -3.44
CA LEU A 140 19.87 -6.29 -2.12
C LEU A 140 21.31 -5.83 -1.86
N VAL A 141 21.55 -5.32 -0.65
CA VAL A 141 22.91 -4.97 -0.24
C VAL A 141 23.68 -6.21 0.21
N GLY A 142 24.93 -6.34 -0.20
CA GLY A 142 25.75 -7.50 0.13
C GLY A 142 26.04 -7.68 1.63
N LYS A 143 26.11 -6.58 2.38
CA LYS A 143 26.28 -6.57 3.85
C LYS A 143 25.34 -5.54 4.47
N PRO A 144 24.22 -5.97 5.05
CA PRO A 144 23.33 -5.08 5.79
C PRO A 144 24.06 -4.44 6.98
N ALA A 145 24.06 -3.11 7.06
CA ALA A 145 24.69 -2.35 8.15
C ALA A 145 23.69 -1.73 9.12
N GLY A 146 22.40 -1.89 8.83
CA GLY A 146 21.33 -1.32 9.63
C GLY A 146 21.10 -2.04 10.96
N LYS A 147 20.28 -1.46 11.82
CA LYS A 147 19.99 -2.00 13.17
C LYS A 147 18.49 -2.24 13.35
N ILE A 148 18.18 -3.27 14.13
CA ILE A 148 16.82 -3.54 14.62
C ILE A 148 16.65 -2.86 15.96
N VAL A 149 15.56 -2.11 16.12
CA VAL A 149 15.20 -1.38 17.34
C VAL A 149 13.87 -1.92 17.83
N GLN A 150 13.87 -2.63 18.95
CA GLN A 150 12.64 -3.06 19.60
C GLN A 150 11.94 -1.86 20.22
N MET A 151 10.65 -1.73 19.98
CA MET A 151 9.83 -0.63 20.44
C MET A 151 8.86 -1.08 21.53
N GLU A 152 8.82 -0.32 22.59
CA GLU A 152 7.87 -0.56 23.68
C GLU A 152 6.61 0.30 23.47
N LEU A 153 5.45 -0.38 23.58
CA LEU A 153 4.14 0.25 23.58
C LEU A 153 3.40 -0.17 24.85
N PRO A 154 2.92 0.76 25.68
CA PRO A 154 2.19 0.42 26.88
C PRO A 154 0.90 -0.35 26.59
N ALA A 155 0.42 -1.15 27.54
CA ALA A 155 -0.77 -1.98 27.39
C ALA A 155 -2.01 -1.19 26.95
N SER A 156 -2.17 0.04 27.43
CA SER A 156 -3.25 0.95 27.01
C SER A 156 -3.22 1.27 25.50
N GLY A 157 -2.05 1.31 24.89
CA GLY A 157 -1.88 1.50 23.43
C GLY A 157 -2.18 0.24 22.62
N ARG A 158 -2.17 -0.94 23.26
CA ARG A 158 -2.41 -2.25 22.64
C ARG A 158 -3.82 -2.80 22.91
N THR A 159 -4.59 -2.14 23.77
CA THR A 159 -5.98 -2.51 24.04
C THR A 159 -6.89 -1.96 22.94
N SER A 160 -7.58 -2.88 22.23
CA SER A 160 -8.49 -2.53 21.15
C SER A 160 -9.94 -2.47 21.63
N ALA A 161 -10.67 -1.48 21.14
CA ALA A 161 -12.13 -1.41 21.28
C ALA A 161 -12.87 -2.27 20.23
N ILE A 162 -12.13 -2.92 19.32
CA ILE A 162 -12.68 -3.71 18.22
C ILE A 162 -12.51 -5.19 18.53
N ALA A 163 -13.63 -5.95 18.51
CA ALA A 163 -13.63 -7.41 18.58
C ALA A 163 -13.90 -7.99 17.19
N ILE A 164 -13.03 -8.88 16.72
CA ILE A 164 -13.25 -9.62 15.48
C ILE A 164 -14.10 -10.85 15.78
N LEU A 165 -15.37 -10.82 15.39
CA LEU A 165 -16.31 -11.91 15.69
C LEU A 165 -16.13 -13.10 14.76
N LYS A 166 -15.77 -12.87 13.50
CA LYS A 166 -15.62 -13.94 12.51
C LYS A 166 -14.71 -13.49 11.36
N ARG A 167 -13.84 -14.39 10.93
CA ARG A 167 -13.02 -14.25 9.72
C ARG A 167 -13.51 -15.22 8.65
N VAL A 168 -13.95 -14.70 7.54
CA VAL A 168 -14.36 -15.51 6.39
C VAL A 168 -13.28 -15.36 5.31
N LYS A 169 -12.56 -16.45 5.05
CA LYS A 169 -11.58 -16.48 3.97
C LYS A 169 -12.34 -16.52 2.65
N LYS A 170 -12.23 -15.47 1.85
CA LYS A 170 -12.77 -15.52 0.48
C LYS A 170 -12.01 -16.60 -0.31
N PRO A 171 -12.71 -17.39 -1.16
CA PRO A 171 -12.02 -18.25 -2.09
C PRO A 171 -11.06 -17.40 -2.94
N LYS A 172 -9.97 -18.01 -3.40
CA LYS A 172 -8.98 -17.31 -4.24
C LYS A 172 -9.67 -16.92 -5.54
N GLU A 173 -10.19 -15.71 -5.60
CA GLU A 173 -10.87 -15.16 -6.76
C GLU A 173 -9.82 -14.71 -7.79
N ILE A 174 -10.23 -14.63 -9.05
CA ILE A 174 -9.43 -14.06 -10.12
C ILE A 174 -9.11 -12.61 -9.74
N ASP A 175 -7.85 -12.33 -9.47
CA ASP A 175 -7.38 -10.98 -9.24
C ASP A 175 -6.77 -10.45 -10.55
N ILE A 176 -7.58 -9.71 -11.31
CA ILE A 176 -7.13 -9.12 -12.58
C ILE A 176 -5.99 -8.12 -12.39
N SER A 177 -5.80 -7.59 -11.17
CA SER A 177 -4.69 -6.67 -10.86
C SER A 177 -3.33 -7.37 -10.79
N GLU A 178 -3.32 -8.69 -10.60
CA GLU A 178 -2.13 -9.53 -10.59
C GLU A 178 -1.80 -10.13 -11.96
N ALA A 179 -2.69 -9.95 -12.95
CA ALA A 179 -2.51 -10.53 -14.27
C ALA A 179 -1.42 -9.82 -15.09
N GLU A 180 -0.54 -10.59 -15.73
CA GLU A 180 0.46 -10.06 -16.66
C GLU A 180 -0.17 -9.68 -18.01
N VAL A 181 -1.18 -10.43 -18.43
CA VAL A 181 -1.92 -10.20 -19.68
C VAL A 181 -3.42 -10.20 -19.40
N ILE A 182 -4.11 -9.22 -19.95
CA ILE A 182 -5.57 -9.08 -19.79
C ILE A 182 -6.22 -8.96 -21.17
N VAL A 183 -7.24 -9.78 -21.42
CA VAL A 183 -8.17 -9.61 -22.53
C VAL A 183 -9.39 -8.87 -22.01
N ALA A 184 -9.55 -7.61 -22.42
CA ALA A 184 -10.64 -6.76 -21.97
C ALA A 184 -11.73 -6.61 -23.04
N VAL A 185 -12.98 -6.74 -22.64
CA VAL A 185 -14.14 -6.56 -23.51
C VAL A 185 -15.06 -5.46 -23.00
N GLY A 186 -15.72 -4.80 -23.92
CA GLY A 186 -16.66 -3.71 -23.64
C GLY A 186 -17.91 -3.80 -24.50
N ARG A 187 -18.60 -2.69 -24.68
CA ARG A 187 -19.85 -2.60 -25.50
C ARG A 187 -19.71 -3.02 -26.97
N GLY A 188 -18.49 -3.24 -27.45
CA GLY A 188 -18.26 -3.82 -28.78
C GLY A 188 -18.75 -5.27 -28.88
N LEU A 189 -18.89 -5.97 -27.73
CA LEU A 189 -19.50 -7.29 -27.68
C LEU A 189 -21.01 -7.15 -27.87
N LYS A 190 -21.53 -7.72 -28.93
CA LYS A 190 -22.94 -7.53 -29.33
C LYS A 190 -23.89 -8.52 -28.70
N SER A 191 -23.41 -9.74 -28.41
CA SER A 191 -24.18 -10.81 -27.77
C SER A 191 -23.40 -11.45 -26.64
N ARG A 192 -24.14 -11.98 -25.65
CA ARG A 192 -23.56 -12.85 -24.63
C ARG A 192 -23.00 -14.15 -25.23
N ASP A 193 -23.51 -14.58 -26.37
CA ASP A 193 -23.05 -15.78 -27.07
C ASP A 193 -21.65 -15.63 -27.68
N ASP A 194 -21.14 -14.41 -27.79
CA ASP A 194 -19.77 -14.14 -28.24
C ASP A 194 -18.73 -14.34 -27.13
N ILE A 195 -19.16 -14.41 -25.86
CA ILE A 195 -18.25 -14.56 -24.69
C ILE A 195 -17.37 -15.81 -24.80
N PRO A 196 -17.85 -17.00 -25.25
CA PRO A 196 -17.01 -18.18 -25.39
C PRO A 196 -15.81 -17.97 -26.32
N VAL A 197 -15.98 -17.19 -27.40
CA VAL A 197 -14.87 -16.86 -28.32
C VAL A 197 -13.79 -16.06 -27.63
N ILE A 198 -14.21 -15.05 -26.84
CA ILE A 198 -13.28 -14.21 -26.10
C ILE A 198 -12.56 -15.00 -24.98
N LYS A 199 -13.28 -15.92 -24.32
CA LYS A 199 -12.66 -16.82 -23.34
C LYS A 199 -11.57 -17.69 -23.97
N LYS A 200 -11.82 -18.27 -25.13
CA LYS A 200 -10.80 -19.03 -25.86
C LYS A 200 -9.57 -18.18 -26.20
N LEU A 201 -9.78 -16.94 -26.64
CA LEU A 201 -8.67 -16.01 -26.90
C LEU A 201 -7.85 -15.76 -25.61
N ALA A 202 -8.51 -15.51 -24.48
CA ALA A 202 -7.84 -15.33 -23.21
C ALA A 202 -7.03 -16.59 -22.80
N GLU A 203 -7.61 -17.77 -22.98
CA GLU A 203 -6.94 -19.05 -22.71
C GLU A 203 -5.68 -19.23 -23.59
N TYR A 204 -5.77 -18.97 -24.90
CA TYR A 204 -4.61 -19.06 -25.81
C TYR A 204 -3.49 -18.11 -25.44
N LEU A 205 -3.82 -16.94 -24.90
CA LEU A 205 -2.84 -15.93 -24.47
C LEU A 205 -2.35 -16.11 -23.03
N GLY A 206 -2.86 -17.10 -22.29
CA GLY A 206 -2.62 -17.22 -20.86
C GLY A 206 -3.10 -15.99 -20.07
N ALA A 207 -4.10 -15.28 -20.61
CA ALA A 207 -4.57 -14.00 -20.10
C ALA A 207 -5.76 -14.15 -19.15
N GLN A 208 -5.94 -13.17 -18.26
CA GLN A 208 -7.17 -13.01 -17.49
C GLN A 208 -8.21 -12.25 -18.32
N LEU A 209 -9.48 -12.68 -18.18
CA LEU A 209 -10.60 -12.02 -18.86
C LEU A 209 -11.15 -10.90 -17.99
N ALA A 210 -11.29 -9.71 -18.56
CA ALA A 210 -11.85 -8.54 -17.90
C ALA A 210 -12.90 -7.85 -18.78
N CYS A 211 -13.70 -6.98 -18.18
CA CYS A 211 -14.72 -6.23 -18.89
C CYS A 211 -14.90 -4.82 -18.33
N THR A 212 -15.45 -3.95 -19.16
CA THR A 212 -15.85 -2.61 -18.73
C THR A 212 -17.21 -2.66 -18.00
N ARG A 213 -17.46 -1.68 -17.15
CA ARG A 213 -18.64 -1.56 -16.29
C ARG A 213 -19.99 -1.84 -17.00
N PRO A 214 -20.24 -1.39 -18.24
CA PRO A 214 -21.50 -1.70 -18.93
C PRO A 214 -21.85 -3.18 -19.03
N LEU A 215 -20.87 -4.07 -19.18
CA LEU A 215 -21.13 -5.51 -19.26
C LEU A 215 -21.45 -6.13 -17.89
N ILE A 216 -20.97 -5.51 -16.80
CA ILE A 216 -21.39 -5.85 -15.44
C ILE A 216 -22.85 -5.45 -15.21
N GLU A 217 -23.22 -4.23 -15.62
CA GLU A 217 -24.59 -3.72 -15.49
C GLU A 217 -25.61 -4.53 -16.29
N CYS A 218 -25.20 -5.08 -17.44
CA CYS A 218 -26.00 -6.03 -18.22
C CYS A 218 -26.05 -7.45 -17.61
N GLY A 219 -25.32 -7.72 -16.51
CA GLY A 219 -25.28 -9.05 -15.90
C GLY A 219 -24.55 -10.12 -16.72
N TRP A 220 -23.68 -9.72 -17.67
CA TRP A 220 -22.90 -10.65 -18.48
C TRP A 220 -21.64 -11.13 -17.79
N PHE A 221 -21.07 -10.29 -16.92
CA PHE A 221 -19.90 -10.56 -16.11
C PHE A 221 -20.14 -10.19 -14.64
N ASP A 222 -19.41 -10.83 -13.76
CA ASP A 222 -19.34 -10.48 -12.35
C ASP A 222 -18.44 -9.24 -12.13
N ALA A 223 -18.73 -8.45 -11.10
CA ALA A 223 -18.00 -7.21 -10.77
C ALA A 223 -16.49 -7.42 -10.59
N ARG A 224 -16.04 -8.63 -10.24
CA ARG A 224 -14.60 -8.97 -10.11
C ARG A 224 -13.83 -8.94 -11.42
N HIS A 225 -14.52 -8.93 -12.56
CA HIS A 225 -13.92 -8.77 -13.89
C HIS A 225 -13.86 -7.33 -14.35
N GLN A 226 -14.32 -6.36 -13.53
CA GLN A 226 -14.38 -4.97 -13.94
C GLN A 226 -12.99 -4.33 -13.98
N ILE A 227 -12.72 -3.63 -15.11
CA ILE A 227 -11.59 -2.71 -15.29
C ILE A 227 -12.10 -1.31 -15.64
N GLY A 228 -11.32 -0.27 -15.28
CA GLY A 228 -11.62 1.14 -15.55
C GLY A 228 -12.30 1.83 -14.40
#